data_d05e1ea44057d356accd277717152277
#
_entry.id   d05e1ea44057d356accd277717152277
#
_cell.length_a   1.000
_cell.length_b   1.000
_cell.length_c   1.000
_cell.angle_alpha   90.00
_cell.angle_beta   90.00
_cell.angle_gamma   90.00
#
_symmetry.space_group_name_H-M   'P 1'
#
loop_
_entity.id
_entity.type
_entity.pdbx_description
1 polymer ?
#
loop_
_entity_poly.entity_id
_entity_poly.type
_entity_poly.pdbx_seq_one_letter_code
_entity_poly.pdbx_strand_id
1 'polypeptide(L)'
;MATPPSRLSQYVAPVVADESASPGLPVQRPLRTALVVLADRSAQEAAPGLPEEAQARLAEALRGQVNRGFPIAIERVVNLGEIPVGAPPPNWIDLAGQQGVDFVLVVILSSTEQEYPVSLFLGWTTHLQPGFRRDNWSLAEAAFLDGRTGRQLLRAEGRAMATLDSPTAPGISQWYPVIYLRPQNPERRIWPPSYEGAPVTLRVVSMEQAATRLAGNLQRAWVEQRELELAALPGP
;
A
#
# COMPACT_ATOMS: atom_id res chain seq x y z
N MET A 1 7.71 10.49 -14.75
CA MET A 1 7.29 10.51 -13.36
C MET A 1 7.40 9.16 -12.72
N ALA A 2 7.59 9.14 -11.42
CA ALA A 2 7.98 7.95 -10.70
C ALA A 2 6.99 7.65 -9.59
N THR A 3 6.98 6.41 -9.14
CA THR A 3 6.33 5.95 -7.90
C THR A 3 6.67 6.92 -6.76
N PRO A 4 5.73 7.20 -5.84
CA PRO A 4 6.00 8.02 -4.66
C PRO A 4 7.30 7.60 -3.98
N PRO A 5 8.10 8.54 -3.46
CA PRO A 5 9.28 8.19 -2.67
C PRO A 5 8.86 7.46 -1.40
N SER A 6 9.72 6.57 -0.91
CA SER A 6 9.51 5.91 0.38
C SER A 6 9.37 6.93 1.51
N ARG A 7 8.38 6.72 2.36
CA ARG A 7 8.06 7.57 3.52
C ARG A 7 8.24 6.85 4.85
N LEU A 8 8.49 5.54 4.81
CA LEU A 8 8.56 4.72 6.01
C LEU A 8 9.54 5.24 7.07
N SER A 9 10.70 5.75 6.66
CA SER A 9 11.71 6.31 7.56
C SER A 9 11.28 7.59 8.29
N GLN A 10 10.22 8.25 7.85
CA GLN A 10 9.66 9.42 8.54
C GLN A 10 8.77 9.01 9.72
N TYR A 11 8.21 7.81 9.68
CA TYR A 11 7.27 7.29 10.67
C TYR A 11 7.87 6.22 11.57
N VAL A 12 8.88 5.51 11.07
CA VAL A 12 9.56 4.43 11.79
C VAL A 12 11.05 4.75 11.82
N ALA A 13 11.62 4.81 13.02
CA ALA A 13 13.05 5.03 13.16
C ALA A 13 13.83 3.95 12.41
N PRO A 14 14.88 4.32 11.66
CA PRO A 14 15.73 3.33 11.03
C PRO A 14 16.31 2.40 12.09
N VAL A 15 16.41 1.11 11.77
CA VAL A 15 17.14 0.15 12.62
C VAL A 15 18.56 0.67 12.77
N VAL A 16 18.91 1.17 13.94
CA VAL A 16 20.31 1.35 14.29
C VAL A 16 20.86 -0.07 14.35
N ALA A 17 21.74 -0.40 13.42
CA ALA A 17 22.43 -1.67 13.40
C ALA A 17 23.33 -1.74 14.65
N ASP A 18 22.75 -2.16 15.75
CA ASP A 18 23.53 -2.64 16.86
C ASP A 18 23.99 -4.06 16.43
N GLU A 19 25.23 -4.15 16.02
CA GLU A 19 25.84 -5.35 15.39
C GLU A 19 25.81 -6.59 16.30
N SER A 20 25.35 -6.48 17.53
CA SER A 20 25.43 -7.54 18.53
C SER A 20 24.19 -8.43 18.67
N ALA A 21 23.05 -8.10 18.06
CA ALA A 21 21.88 -9.00 18.07
C ALA A 21 20.91 -8.63 16.94
N SER A 22 20.95 -9.33 15.82
CA SER A 22 19.76 -9.40 14.96
C SER A 22 18.60 -9.95 15.82
N PRO A 23 17.52 -9.19 16.04
CA PRO A 23 16.42 -9.74 16.79
C PRO A 23 15.79 -10.82 15.93
N GLY A 24 15.86 -12.02 16.43
CA GLY A 24 15.12 -13.12 15.85
C GLY A 24 13.63 -12.81 15.78
N LEU A 25 12.97 -13.30 14.75
CA LEU A 25 11.51 -13.27 14.72
C LEU A 25 10.97 -14.08 15.89
N PRO A 26 9.91 -13.60 16.59
CA PRO A 26 9.39 -14.30 17.75
C PRO A 26 8.92 -15.71 17.40
N VAL A 27 9.22 -16.67 18.25
CA VAL A 27 8.88 -18.09 18.09
C VAL A 27 7.46 -18.39 18.56
N GLN A 28 6.95 -17.62 19.52
CA GLN A 28 5.60 -17.80 20.05
C GLN A 28 4.55 -17.45 19.00
N ARG A 29 3.48 -18.22 18.94
CA ARG A 29 2.36 -18.07 17.99
C ARG A 29 1.03 -18.20 18.73
N PRO A 30 -0.02 -17.46 18.31
CA PRO A 30 -0.02 -16.39 17.32
C PRO A 30 0.60 -15.09 17.86
N LEU A 31 1.20 -14.27 16.99
CA LEU A 31 1.72 -12.95 17.33
C LEU A 31 0.57 -11.94 17.36
N ARG A 32 0.15 -11.53 18.55
CA ARG A 32 -0.94 -10.56 18.75
C ARG A 32 -0.52 -9.19 18.24
N THR A 33 -1.17 -8.71 17.19
CA THR A 33 -0.74 -7.55 16.42
C THR A 33 -1.86 -6.56 16.20
N ALA A 34 -1.56 -5.26 16.27
CA ALA A 34 -2.41 -4.20 15.74
C ALA A 34 -1.95 -3.83 14.33
N LEU A 35 -2.86 -3.80 13.36
CA LEU A 35 -2.64 -3.21 12.06
C LEU A 35 -2.97 -1.72 12.15
N VAL A 36 -1.98 -0.88 11.89
CA VAL A 36 -2.14 0.58 11.85
C VAL A 36 -1.99 1.06 10.42
N VAL A 37 -3.01 1.70 9.89
CA VAL A 37 -3.01 2.25 8.53
C VAL A 37 -3.02 3.77 8.61
N LEU A 38 -2.11 4.40 7.87
CA LEU A 38 -2.05 5.85 7.72
C LEU A 38 -1.81 6.23 6.26
N ALA A 39 -2.28 7.41 5.86
CA ALA A 39 -2.08 7.98 4.55
C ALA A 39 -1.07 9.13 4.61
N ASP A 40 -0.05 9.09 3.76
CA ASP A 40 0.93 10.17 3.58
C ASP A 40 0.69 10.89 2.26
N ARG A 41 0.41 12.19 2.35
CA ARG A 41 0.21 13.10 1.22
C ARG A 41 1.23 14.25 1.19
N SER A 42 2.36 14.07 1.83
CA SER A 42 3.40 15.09 1.89
C SER A 42 4.17 15.31 0.58
N ALA A 43 4.00 14.41 -0.41
CA ALA A 43 4.60 14.60 -1.73
C ALA A 43 3.95 15.76 -2.49
N GLN A 44 4.74 16.53 -3.26
CA GLN A 44 4.27 17.69 -4.03
C GLN A 44 3.15 17.34 -5.03
N GLU A 45 3.16 16.12 -5.57
CA GLU A 45 2.17 15.61 -6.54
C GLU A 45 1.33 14.51 -5.93
N ALA A 46 1.10 14.58 -4.61
CA ALA A 46 0.27 13.60 -3.93
C ALA A 46 -1.14 13.58 -4.53
N ALA A 47 -1.61 12.38 -4.85
CA ALA A 47 -2.98 12.19 -5.28
C ALA A 47 -3.97 12.53 -4.15
N PRO A 48 -5.20 12.93 -4.48
CA PRO A 48 -6.26 13.05 -3.50
C PRO A 48 -6.43 11.76 -2.68
N GLY A 49 -6.74 11.89 -1.40
CA GLY A 49 -6.95 10.76 -0.50
C GLY A 49 -8.02 9.78 -0.98
N LEU A 50 -7.91 8.54 -0.55
CA LEU A 50 -8.97 7.56 -0.74
C LEU A 50 -10.17 7.91 0.15
N PRO A 51 -11.40 7.65 -0.29
CA PRO A 51 -12.57 7.73 0.58
C PRO A 51 -12.39 6.84 1.82
N GLU A 52 -12.91 7.29 2.96
CA GLU A 52 -12.78 6.57 4.24
C GLU A 52 -13.25 5.11 4.15
N GLU A 53 -14.37 4.89 3.47
CA GLU A 53 -14.90 3.54 3.22
C GLU A 53 -13.93 2.66 2.41
N ALA A 54 -13.24 3.23 1.42
CA ALA A 54 -12.24 2.51 0.64
C ALA A 54 -10.99 2.19 1.48
N GLN A 55 -10.57 3.11 2.35
CA GLN A 55 -9.47 2.86 3.30
C GLN A 55 -9.84 1.75 4.29
N ALA A 56 -11.06 1.76 4.83
CA ALA A 56 -11.53 0.73 5.74
C ALA A 56 -11.57 -0.66 5.07
N ARG A 57 -12.10 -0.74 3.86
CA ARG A 57 -12.09 -2.00 3.07
C ARG A 57 -10.68 -2.49 2.78
N LEU A 58 -9.76 -1.59 2.43
CA LEU A 58 -8.36 -1.91 2.19
C LEU A 58 -7.69 -2.48 3.44
N ALA A 59 -7.92 -1.85 4.60
CA ALA A 59 -7.38 -2.31 5.88
C ALA A 59 -7.89 -3.70 6.26
N GLU A 60 -9.18 -3.98 6.08
CA GLU A 60 -9.76 -5.31 6.29
C GLU A 60 -9.26 -6.36 5.29
N ALA A 61 -9.06 -5.98 4.04
CA ALA A 61 -8.46 -6.87 3.04
C ALA A 61 -7.01 -7.25 3.41
N LEU A 62 -6.20 -6.27 3.84
CA LEU A 62 -4.84 -6.50 4.34
C LEU A 62 -4.85 -7.40 5.58
N ARG A 63 -5.72 -7.12 6.57
CA ARG A 63 -5.92 -7.97 7.74
C ARG A 63 -6.19 -9.43 7.34
N GLY A 64 -7.12 -9.64 6.42
CA GLY A 64 -7.47 -10.97 5.93
C GLY A 64 -6.32 -11.68 5.22
N GLN A 65 -5.51 -10.96 4.45
CA GLN A 65 -4.36 -11.51 3.75
C GLN A 65 -3.22 -11.88 4.74
N VAL A 66 -2.91 -10.99 5.67
CA VAL A 66 -1.87 -11.20 6.69
C VAL A 66 -2.24 -12.37 7.60
N ASN A 67 -3.46 -12.40 8.14
CA ASN A 67 -3.90 -13.48 9.03
C ASN A 67 -3.89 -14.87 8.38
N ARG A 68 -4.02 -14.96 7.05
CA ARG A 68 -3.94 -16.24 6.31
C ARG A 68 -2.52 -16.66 5.98
N GLY A 69 -1.63 -15.71 5.76
CA GLY A 69 -0.29 -15.98 5.23
C GLY A 69 0.82 -16.05 6.27
N PHE A 70 0.54 -15.66 7.51
CA PHE A 70 1.56 -15.48 8.55
C PHE A 70 1.13 -16.05 9.90
N PRO A 71 2.09 -16.31 10.80
CA PRO A 71 1.79 -16.60 12.21
C PRO A 71 1.42 -15.34 13.01
N ILE A 72 0.98 -14.29 12.34
CA ILE A 72 0.54 -13.01 12.89
C ILE A 72 -0.98 -13.06 13.02
N ALA A 73 -1.49 -12.68 14.19
CA ALA A 73 -2.92 -12.49 14.43
C ALA A 73 -3.22 -10.99 14.55
N ILE A 74 -3.73 -10.38 13.49
CA ILE A 74 -4.19 -9.00 13.56
C ILE A 74 -5.53 -8.99 14.32
N GLU A 75 -5.47 -8.56 15.59
CA GLU A 75 -6.62 -8.48 16.50
C GLU A 75 -7.33 -7.12 16.40
N ARG A 76 -6.57 -6.07 16.12
CA ARG A 76 -7.05 -4.68 16.05
C ARG A 76 -6.65 -4.04 14.74
N VAL A 77 -7.56 -3.23 14.19
CA VAL A 77 -7.28 -2.35 13.04
C VAL A 77 -7.47 -0.91 13.52
N VAL A 78 -6.44 -0.10 13.37
CA VAL A 78 -6.43 1.32 13.73
C VAL A 78 -6.18 2.12 12.47
N ASN A 79 -7.15 2.92 12.05
CA ASN A 79 -6.99 3.85 10.94
C ASN A 79 -6.67 5.24 11.51
N LEU A 80 -5.45 5.71 11.30
CA LEU A 80 -5.03 7.06 11.73
C LEU A 80 -5.38 8.13 10.68
N GLY A 81 -5.89 7.71 9.53
CA GLY A 81 -6.22 8.63 8.45
C GLY A 81 -4.98 9.32 7.88
N GLU A 82 -5.14 10.59 7.55
CA GLU A 82 -4.08 11.43 7.00
C GLU A 82 -3.31 12.13 8.14
N ILE A 83 -1.99 11.95 8.15
CA ILE A 83 -1.13 12.65 9.12
C ILE A 83 -0.73 14.01 8.53
N PRO A 84 -0.91 15.11 9.29
CA PRO A 84 -0.49 16.43 8.84
C PRO A 84 1.02 16.48 8.54
N VAL A 85 1.38 17.22 7.50
CA VAL A 85 2.80 17.43 7.13
C VAL A 85 3.55 18.06 8.30
N GLY A 86 4.67 17.45 8.69
CA GLY A 86 5.49 17.91 9.81
C GLY A 86 5.00 17.50 11.20
N ALA A 87 3.90 16.74 11.31
CA ALA A 87 3.53 16.14 12.57
C ALA A 87 4.56 15.09 13.01
N PRO A 88 4.83 14.98 14.32
CA PRO A 88 5.72 13.94 14.81
C PRO A 88 5.11 12.55 14.54
N PRO A 89 5.95 11.52 14.30
CA PRO A 89 5.47 10.16 14.14
C PRO A 89 4.76 9.70 15.41
N PRO A 90 3.74 8.84 15.30
CA PRO A 90 3.08 8.25 16.45
C PRO A 90 4.08 7.48 17.35
N ASN A 91 3.83 7.48 18.65
CA ASN A 91 4.57 6.60 19.55
C ASN A 91 3.99 5.17 19.45
N TRP A 92 4.70 4.31 18.76
CA TRP A 92 4.27 2.94 18.48
C TRP A 92 4.21 2.05 19.73
N ILE A 93 5.07 2.33 20.73
CA ILE A 93 5.09 1.61 22.02
C ILE A 93 3.81 1.93 22.79
N ASP A 94 3.48 3.22 22.91
CA ASP A 94 2.26 3.65 23.60
C ASP A 94 1.01 3.11 22.89
N LEU A 95 1.01 3.13 21.56
CA LEU A 95 -0.10 2.59 20.77
C LEU A 95 -0.26 1.09 20.99
N ALA A 96 0.82 0.31 20.99
CA ALA A 96 0.77 -1.11 21.29
C ALA A 96 0.18 -1.38 22.67
N GLY A 97 0.62 -0.60 23.69
CA GLY A 97 0.09 -0.67 25.05
C GLY A 97 -1.41 -0.36 25.13
N GLN A 98 -1.85 0.71 24.45
CA GLN A 98 -3.27 1.10 24.40
C GLN A 98 -4.15 0.04 23.72
N GLN A 99 -3.63 -0.62 22.68
CA GLN A 99 -4.35 -1.67 21.95
C GLN A 99 -4.25 -3.05 22.63
N GLY A 100 -3.40 -3.19 23.64
CA GLY A 100 -3.18 -4.45 24.36
C GLY A 100 -2.57 -5.55 23.51
N VAL A 101 -1.67 -5.19 22.58
CA VAL A 101 -1.00 -6.11 21.64
C VAL A 101 0.51 -6.12 21.87
N ASP A 102 1.17 -7.18 21.39
CA ASP A 102 2.62 -7.33 21.53
C ASP A 102 3.40 -6.74 20.35
N PHE A 103 2.72 -6.61 19.17
CA PHE A 103 3.33 -6.13 17.94
C PHE A 103 2.46 -5.11 17.22
N VAL A 104 3.09 -4.28 16.40
CA VAL A 104 2.40 -3.32 15.54
C VAL A 104 2.84 -3.52 14.08
N LEU A 105 1.89 -3.72 13.17
CA LEU A 105 2.11 -3.66 11.75
C LEU A 105 1.68 -2.28 11.24
N VAL A 106 2.66 -1.41 11.04
CA VAL A 106 2.43 -0.05 10.49
C VAL A 106 2.37 -0.15 8.98
N VAL A 107 1.32 0.39 8.36
CA VAL A 107 1.16 0.47 6.90
C VAL A 107 0.96 1.91 6.49
N ILE A 108 1.82 2.39 5.60
CA ILE A 108 1.79 3.74 5.05
C ILE A 108 1.32 3.65 3.60
N LEU A 109 0.27 4.40 3.29
CA LEU A 109 -0.30 4.50 1.94
C LEU A 109 0.07 5.85 1.34
N SER A 110 0.72 5.85 0.20
CA SER A 110 1.03 7.06 -0.56
C SER A 110 0.77 6.86 -2.04
N SER A 111 0.37 7.93 -2.74
CA SER A 111 0.16 7.88 -4.18
C SER A 111 0.45 9.24 -4.82
N THR A 112 0.86 9.19 -6.09
CA THR A 112 1.01 10.35 -6.96
C THR A 112 0.15 10.18 -8.20
N GLU A 113 -0.35 11.29 -8.74
CA GLU A 113 -1.27 11.27 -9.88
C GLU A 113 -0.87 12.33 -10.90
N GLN A 114 -0.96 11.99 -12.19
CA GLN A 114 -0.72 12.92 -13.28
C GLN A 114 -1.74 12.72 -14.38
N GLU A 115 -2.25 13.83 -14.92
CA GLU A 115 -3.13 13.84 -16.08
C GLU A 115 -2.48 14.59 -17.25
N TYR A 116 -2.65 14.05 -18.45
CA TYR A 116 -2.10 14.65 -19.67
C TYR A 116 -2.95 14.28 -20.90
N PRO A 117 -2.96 15.15 -21.95
CA PRO A 117 -3.68 14.88 -23.18
C PRO A 117 -3.05 13.72 -23.98
N VAL A 118 -3.89 12.90 -24.58
CA VAL A 118 -3.48 11.77 -25.42
C VAL A 118 -4.41 11.60 -26.61
N SER A 119 -3.93 10.88 -27.63
CA SER A 119 -4.77 10.37 -28.71
C SER A 119 -5.10 8.90 -28.45
N LEU A 120 -6.38 8.57 -28.33
CA LEU A 120 -6.88 7.26 -27.97
C LEU A 120 -7.38 6.50 -29.19
N PHE A 121 -7.00 5.22 -29.30
CA PHE A 121 -7.58 4.29 -30.27
C PHE A 121 -8.72 3.53 -29.60
N LEU A 122 -9.93 3.72 -30.08
CA LEU A 122 -11.15 3.15 -29.49
C LEU A 122 -11.59 1.82 -30.12
N GLY A 123 -10.82 1.28 -31.02
CA GLY A 123 -11.04 -0.05 -31.63
C GLY A 123 -12.04 -0.10 -32.77
N TRP A 124 -13.07 0.76 -32.77
CA TRP A 124 -14.10 0.86 -33.81
C TRP A 124 -14.00 2.16 -34.62
N THR A 125 -13.13 3.06 -34.23
CA THR A 125 -12.88 4.29 -34.96
C THR A 125 -11.71 4.09 -35.90
N THR A 126 -11.81 4.65 -37.13
CA THR A 126 -10.71 4.65 -38.09
C THR A 126 -9.62 5.66 -37.74
N HIS A 127 -9.90 6.56 -36.82
CA HIS A 127 -9.01 7.66 -36.41
C HIS A 127 -8.81 7.66 -34.91
N LEU A 128 -7.64 8.16 -34.47
CA LEU A 128 -7.36 8.44 -33.07
C LEU A 128 -8.31 9.55 -32.59
N GLN A 129 -8.83 9.35 -31.39
CA GLN A 129 -9.75 10.28 -30.73
C GLN A 129 -9.03 11.08 -29.66
N PRO A 130 -9.31 12.38 -29.50
CA PRO A 130 -8.75 13.15 -28.41
C PRO A 130 -9.28 12.64 -27.06
N GLY A 131 -8.42 12.71 -26.07
CA GLY A 131 -8.77 12.32 -24.71
C GLY A 131 -7.71 12.72 -23.71
N PHE A 132 -7.95 12.37 -22.48
CA PHE A 132 -6.99 12.53 -21.38
C PHE A 132 -6.61 11.16 -20.84
N ARG A 133 -5.34 11.04 -20.44
CA ARG A 133 -4.84 9.91 -19.68
C ARG A 133 -4.44 10.40 -18.30
N ARG A 134 -4.91 9.68 -17.30
CA ARG A 134 -4.54 9.90 -15.91
C ARG A 134 -3.85 8.66 -15.40
N ASP A 135 -2.61 8.81 -14.98
CA ASP A 135 -1.81 7.77 -14.38
C ASP A 135 -1.77 7.98 -12.86
N ASN A 136 -2.01 6.91 -12.10
CA ASN A 136 -1.87 6.89 -10.65
C ASN A 136 -0.83 5.83 -10.26
N TRP A 137 0.20 6.26 -9.54
CA TRP A 137 1.22 5.41 -8.95
C TRP A 137 0.97 5.31 -7.45
N SER A 138 0.78 4.11 -6.96
CA SER A 138 0.53 3.81 -5.55
C SER A 138 1.68 3.04 -4.93
N LEU A 139 2.01 3.41 -3.71
CA LEU A 139 3.00 2.75 -2.85
C LEU A 139 2.34 2.46 -1.51
N ALA A 140 2.39 1.18 -1.11
CA ALA A 140 2.06 0.73 0.22
C ALA A 140 3.34 0.21 0.88
N GLU A 141 3.74 0.78 2.01
CA GLU A 141 4.93 0.39 2.77
C GLU A 141 4.52 -0.16 4.12
N ALA A 142 5.21 -1.17 4.60
CA ALA A 142 4.95 -1.71 5.93
C ALA A 142 6.23 -1.91 6.74
N ALA A 143 6.10 -1.69 8.05
CA ALA A 143 7.05 -2.10 9.06
C ALA A 143 6.34 -2.92 10.13
N PHE A 144 6.91 -4.08 10.46
CA PHE A 144 6.49 -4.89 11.59
C PHE A 144 7.37 -4.58 12.79
N LEU A 145 6.77 -4.09 13.86
CA LEU A 145 7.46 -3.54 15.03
C LEU A 145 7.18 -4.39 16.28
N ASP A 146 8.19 -4.57 17.10
CA ASP A 146 8.02 -5.02 18.47
C ASP A 146 7.34 -3.90 19.29
N GLY A 147 6.19 -4.19 19.87
CA GLY A 147 5.38 -3.21 20.61
C GLY A 147 5.99 -2.76 21.93
N ARG A 148 6.98 -3.46 22.47
CA ARG A 148 7.66 -3.11 23.73
C ARG A 148 8.85 -2.21 23.51
N THR A 149 9.60 -2.44 22.43
CA THR A 149 10.86 -1.75 22.14
C THR A 149 10.76 -0.73 21.03
N GLY A 150 9.68 -0.78 20.24
CA GLY A 150 9.53 0.01 19.00
C GLY A 150 10.47 -0.44 17.88
N ARG A 151 11.23 -1.52 18.07
CA ARG A 151 12.22 -2.00 17.12
C ARG A 151 11.55 -2.60 15.89
N GLN A 152 12.03 -2.23 14.71
CA GLN A 152 11.57 -2.80 13.46
C GLN A 152 12.15 -4.21 13.29
N LEU A 153 11.27 -5.19 13.09
CA LEU A 153 11.60 -6.60 12.86
C LEU A 153 11.62 -6.95 11.38
N LEU A 154 10.66 -6.41 10.62
CA LEU A 154 10.55 -6.63 9.18
C LEU A 154 10.11 -5.35 8.48
N ARG A 155 10.45 -5.28 7.19
CA ARG A 155 10.00 -4.22 6.28
C ARG A 155 9.60 -4.84 4.96
N ALA A 156 8.55 -4.29 4.34
CA ALA A 156 8.15 -4.64 2.98
C ALA A 156 7.50 -3.44 2.29
N GLU A 157 7.42 -3.50 0.97
CA GLU A 157 6.69 -2.53 0.17
C GLU A 157 5.95 -3.21 -0.97
N GLY A 158 4.88 -2.59 -1.44
CA GLY A 158 4.17 -2.97 -2.63
C GLY A 158 3.90 -1.74 -3.48
N ARG A 159 4.17 -1.84 -4.78
CA ARG A 159 4.01 -0.75 -5.74
C ARG A 159 3.05 -1.17 -6.83
N ALA A 160 2.19 -0.26 -7.26
CA ALA A 160 1.31 -0.49 -8.40
C ALA A 160 1.10 0.80 -9.18
N MET A 161 0.65 0.63 -10.41
CA MET A 161 0.25 1.72 -11.28
C MET A 161 -1.06 1.34 -11.95
N ALA A 162 -1.97 2.28 -12.03
CA ALA A 162 -3.16 2.16 -12.86
C ALA A 162 -3.27 3.39 -13.77
N THR A 163 -3.86 3.18 -14.93
CA THR A 163 -4.08 4.21 -15.95
C THR A 163 -5.56 4.32 -16.23
N LEU A 164 -6.07 5.53 -16.30
CA LEU A 164 -7.44 5.88 -16.69
C LEU A 164 -7.37 6.61 -18.03
N ASP A 165 -8.01 6.04 -19.06
CA ASP A 165 -8.20 6.69 -20.36
C ASP A 165 -9.62 7.23 -20.46
N SER A 166 -9.75 8.54 -20.69
CA SER A 166 -11.03 9.26 -20.79
C SER A 166 -11.14 9.94 -22.16
N PRO A 167 -11.92 9.39 -23.10
CA PRO A 167 -12.14 10.04 -24.39
C PRO A 167 -13.02 11.30 -24.22
N THR A 168 -12.69 12.35 -24.99
CA THR A 168 -13.42 13.64 -24.94
C THR A 168 -14.11 14.01 -26.25
N ALA A 169 -14.03 13.15 -27.27
CA ALA A 169 -14.64 13.44 -28.57
C ALA A 169 -16.16 13.56 -28.46
N PRO A 170 -16.79 14.55 -29.16
CA PRO A 170 -18.23 14.71 -29.21
C PRO A 170 -18.93 13.42 -29.69
N GLY A 171 -20.04 13.06 -29.05
CA GLY A 171 -20.82 11.86 -29.39
C GLY A 171 -20.29 10.56 -28.79
N ILE A 172 -19.17 10.59 -28.08
CA ILE A 172 -18.59 9.42 -27.38
C ILE A 172 -19.00 9.42 -25.87
N SER A 173 -19.85 10.32 -25.44
CA SER A 173 -20.30 10.44 -24.05
C SER A 173 -21.01 9.21 -23.50
N GLN A 174 -21.42 8.26 -24.33
CA GLN A 174 -21.96 6.97 -23.93
C GLN A 174 -20.87 5.93 -23.59
N TRP A 175 -19.58 6.22 -23.84
CA TRP A 175 -18.47 5.34 -23.57
C TRP A 175 -17.86 5.67 -22.24
N TYR A 176 -17.81 4.68 -21.35
CA TYR A 176 -17.19 4.83 -20.05
C TYR A 176 -15.67 4.93 -20.18
N PRO A 177 -15.01 5.72 -19.32
CA PRO A 177 -13.57 5.71 -19.18
C PRO A 177 -13.07 4.30 -18.82
N VAL A 178 -11.88 3.95 -19.28
CA VAL A 178 -11.32 2.62 -19.08
C VAL A 178 -10.13 2.70 -18.13
N ILE A 179 -10.12 1.85 -17.10
CA ILE A 179 -9.02 1.73 -16.16
C ILE A 179 -8.23 0.46 -16.46
N TYR A 180 -6.91 0.60 -16.49
CA TYR A 180 -5.95 -0.50 -16.68
C TYR A 180 -5.00 -0.58 -15.49
N LEU A 181 -4.73 -1.79 -15.02
CA LEU A 181 -3.61 -2.08 -14.13
C LEU A 181 -2.33 -2.30 -14.95
N ARG A 182 -1.22 -1.68 -14.55
CA ARG A 182 0.07 -1.81 -15.23
C ARG A 182 1.14 -2.44 -14.31
N PRO A 183 2.16 -3.09 -14.90
CA PRO A 183 2.40 -3.38 -16.32
C PRO A 183 1.65 -4.58 -16.85
N GLN A 184 0.84 -5.23 -16.01
CA GLN A 184 0.34 -6.56 -16.31
C GLN A 184 -1.09 -6.54 -16.79
N ASN A 185 -1.30 -7.27 -17.85
CA ASN A 185 -2.58 -7.61 -18.40
C ASN A 185 -3.38 -6.41 -18.92
N PRO A 186 -3.01 -5.88 -20.12
CA PRO A 186 -3.77 -4.83 -20.79
C PRO A 186 -5.21 -5.24 -21.09
N GLU A 187 -5.53 -6.54 -21.04
CA GLU A 187 -6.87 -7.07 -21.22
C GLU A 187 -7.74 -6.95 -19.97
N ARG A 188 -7.13 -6.80 -18.79
CA ARG A 188 -7.87 -6.62 -17.55
C ARG A 188 -8.32 -5.18 -17.41
N ARG A 189 -9.40 -4.87 -18.10
CA ARG A 189 -10.07 -3.57 -18.06
C ARG A 189 -11.08 -3.54 -16.92
N ILE A 190 -11.06 -2.45 -16.17
CA ILE A 190 -12.04 -2.18 -15.13
C ILE A 190 -12.88 -1.00 -15.59
N TRP A 191 -14.18 -1.23 -15.74
CA TRP A 191 -15.12 -0.19 -16.14
C TRP A 191 -15.66 0.49 -14.89
N PRO A 192 -15.40 1.79 -14.67
CA PRO A 192 -15.99 2.51 -13.55
C PRO A 192 -17.51 2.68 -13.76
N PRO A 193 -18.27 2.79 -12.67
CA PRO A 193 -19.74 2.93 -12.76
C PRO A 193 -20.21 4.24 -13.36
N SER A 194 -19.37 5.30 -13.32
CA SER A 194 -19.67 6.62 -13.88
C SER A 194 -18.38 7.40 -14.19
N TYR A 195 -18.47 8.43 -15.02
CA TYR A 195 -17.36 9.34 -15.30
C TYR A 195 -16.84 10.03 -14.03
N GLU A 196 -17.74 10.48 -13.16
CA GLU A 196 -17.40 11.17 -11.92
C GLU A 196 -16.64 10.24 -10.94
N GLY A 197 -17.00 8.98 -10.90
CA GLY A 197 -16.35 7.97 -10.07
C GLY A 197 -15.03 7.44 -10.61
N ALA A 198 -14.71 7.67 -11.88
CA ALA A 198 -13.53 7.10 -12.53
C ALA A 198 -12.20 7.47 -11.86
N PRO A 199 -11.92 8.72 -11.48
CA PRO A 199 -10.68 9.07 -10.79
C PRO A 199 -10.55 8.43 -9.40
N VAL A 200 -11.65 8.31 -8.68
CA VAL A 200 -11.66 7.62 -7.37
C VAL A 200 -11.40 6.13 -7.56
N THR A 201 -12.09 5.51 -8.51
CA THR A 201 -11.89 4.09 -8.85
C THR A 201 -10.45 3.81 -9.26
N LEU A 202 -9.83 4.70 -10.05
CA LEU A 202 -8.42 4.60 -10.45
C LEU A 202 -7.50 4.49 -9.22
N ARG A 203 -7.66 5.39 -8.25
CA ARG A 203 -6.85 5.41 -7.01
C ARG A 203 -7.07 4.18 -6.16
N VAL A 204 -8.33 3.78 -5.97
CA VAL A 204 -8.69 2.58 -5.19
C VAL A 204 -8.06 1.34 -5.80
N VAL A 205 -8.24 1.10 -7.10
CA VAL A 205 -7.71 -0.07 -7.82
C VAL A 205 -6.18 -0.13 -7.77
N SER A 206 -5.52 1.01 -7.98
CA SER A 206 -4.06 1.10 -7.89
C SER A 206 -3.56 0.77 -6.47
N MET A 207 -4.20 1.34 -5.44
CA MET A 207 -3.80 1.12 -4.06
C MET A 207 -4.10 -0.31 -3.57
N GLU A 208 -5.23 -0.90 -3.93
CA GLU A 208 -5.55 -2.30 -3.64
C GLU A 208 -4.51 -3.26 -4.24
N GLN A 209 -4.08 -2.99 -5.47
CA GLN A 209 -3.01 -3.77 -6.09
C GLN A 209 -1.66 -3.59 -5.39
N ALA A 210 -1.32 -2.36 -4.96
CA ALA A 210 -0.12 -2.09 -4.17
C ALA A 210 -0.15 -2.84 -2.83
N ALA A 211 -1.28 -2.79 -2.13
CA ALA A 211 -1.48 -3.50 -0.86
C ALA A 211 -1.40 -5.04 -1.02
N THR A 212 -1.95 -5.58 -2.11
CA THR A 212 -1.83 -7.02 -2.41
C THR A 212 -0.37 -7.43 -2.61
N ARG A 213 0.40 -6.63 -3.33
CA ARG A 213 1.85 -6.85 -3.52
C ARG A 213 2.62 -6.70 -2.21
N LEU A 214 2.25 -5.71 -1.38
CA LEU A 214 2.82 -5.53 -0.05
C LEU A 214 2.66 -6.80 0.79
N ALA A 215 1.45 -7.36 0.87
CA ALA A 215 1.21 -8.58 1.65
C ALA A 215 2.07 -9.75 1.16
N GLY A 216 2.17 -9.96 -0.16
CA GLY A 216 3.03 -11.00 -0.73
C GLY A 216 4.54 -10.77 -0.46
N ASN A 217 5.00 -9.51 -0.53
CA ASN A 217 6.39 -9.18 -0.24
C ASN A 217 6.71 -9.28 1.26
N LEU A 218 5.78 -8.92 2.13
CA LEU A 218 5.93 -9.11 3.57
C LEU A 218 6.07 -10.60 3.92
N GLN A 219 5.26 -11.46 3.28
CA GLN A 219 5.35 -12.91 3.45
C GLN A 219 6.73 -13.44 3.03
N ARG A 220 7.23 -12.98 1.89
CA ARG A 220 8.56 -13.37 1.42
C ARG A 220 9.64 -12.92 2.39
N ALA A 221 9.61 -11.66 2.83
CA ALA A 221 10.56 -11.14 3.82
C ALA A 221 10.54 -11.93 5.14
N TRP A 222 9.34 -12.37 5.57
CA TRP A 222 9.21 -13.23 6.76
C TRP A 222 9.93 -14.57 6.59
N VAL A 223 9.72 -15.24 5.45
CA VAL A 223 10.35 -16.55 5.16
C VAL A 223 11.86 -16.40 5.06
N GLU A 224 12.35 -15.43 4.30
CA GLU A 224 13.77 -15.14 4.14
C GLU A 224 14.45 -14.86 5.49
N GLN A 225 13.83 -14.06 6.35
CA GLN A 225 14.38 -13.77 7.68
C GLN A 225 14.48 -15.05 8.54
N ARG A 226 13.44 -15.89 8.48
CA ARG A 226 13.45 -17.17 9.21
C ARG A 226 14.51 -18.14 8.70
N GLU A 227 14.72 -18.22 7.42
CA GLU A 227 15.78 -19.06 6.83
C GLU A 227 17.17 -18.59 7.29
N LEU A 228 17.41 -17.27 7.32
CA LEU A 228 18.66 -16.71 7.82
C LEU A 228 18.89 -17.03 9.31
N GLU A 229 17.84 -16.93 10.14
CA GLU A 229 17.93 -17.29 11.57
C GLU A 229 18.26 -18.77 11.78
N LEU A 230 17.62 -19.65 11.01
CA LEU A 230 17.90 -21.10 11.08
C LEU A 230 19.32 -21.43 10.62
N ALA A 231 19.82 -20.77 9.58
CA ALA A 231 21.17 -20.96 9.09
C ALA A 231 22.24 -20.43 10.06
N ALA A 232 21.90 -19.45 10.91
CA ALA A 232 22.82 -18.90 11.92
C ALA A 232 22.90 -19.74 13.20
N LEU A 233 22.00 -20.72 13.40
CA LEU A 233 22.09 -21.63 14.54
C LEU A 233 23.31 -22.55 14.38
N PRO A 234 24.14 -22.70 15.43
CA PRO A 234 25.24 -23.66 15.38
C PRO A 234 24.67 -25.08 15.11
N GLY A 235 25.21 -25.73 14.10
CA GLY A 235 24.81 -27.10 13.79
C GLY A 235 25.01 -28.01 15.00
N PRO A 236 24.27 -29.14 15.08
CA PRO A 236 24.38 -30.10 16.16
C PRO A 236 25.76 -30.72 16.29
#